data_c53a05d577dd5fd94a0a48757447023f
#
_entry.id   c53a05d577dd5fd94a0a48757447023f
#
_cell.length_a   1.000
_cell.length_b   1.000
_cell.length_c   1.000
_cell.angle_alpha   90.00
_cell.angle_beta   90.00
_cell.angle_gamma   90.00
#
_symmetry.space_group_name_H-M   'P 1'
#
loop_
_entity.id
_entity.type
_entity.pdbx_description
1 polymer ?
#
loop_
_entity_poly.entity_id
_entity_poly.type
_entity_poly.pdbx_seq_one_letter_code
_entity_poly.pdbx_strand_id
1 'polypeptide(L)'
;MQNLLGEILYFFQRLNWLNLLDLFLVTAVFYAVLLLLRDTQTVVMLRGVLFFVILLTLLTSFINLPAFSWLVKTVVPALLFAVPVIFAPEIRRGLEKLGRAGPYKLFIRQNFVQDQQIQQTIHGVVTAAARLSARQHGALIVIQRRDNLDDYVRTGVRLNASVTPELLLQIFYPNTPLHDGAVIITDNLIVAASCVMPLSASGILTRSPERQMGLRHRAALGTSEATDAITVVVSEQTGSISIAHNGRMIRRLDSERLENILMAFYQPSKNEGEPFKPADYFRRLFTTRKEDD
;
A
#
# COMPACT_ATOMS: atom_id res chain seq x y z
N MET A 1 38.81 28.96 -15.91
CA MET A 1 38.20 29.25 -14.61
C MET A 1 37.65 30.68 -14.52
N GLN A 2 38.28 31.69 -15.12
CA GLN A 2 37.78 33.09 -15.09
C GLN A 2 36.46 33.33 -15.82
N ASN A 3 36.12 32.55 -16.85
CA ASN A 3 34.85 32.70 -17.60
C ASN A 3 33.65 32.18 -16.81
N LEU A 4 33.81 31.14 -15.99
CA LEU A 4 32.71 30.57 -15.18
C LEU A 4 32.25 31.53 -14.08
N LEU A 5 33.19 32.24 -13.43
CA LEU A 5 32.85 33.23 -12.41
C LEU A 5 32.12 34.45 -13.01
N GLY A 6 32.50 34.86 -14.24
CA GLY A 6 31.82 35.92 -14.96
C GLY A 6 30.42 35.58 -15.38
N GLU A 7 30.16 34.34 -15.82
CA GLU A 7 28.85 33.86 -16.18
C GLU A 7 27.93 33.70 -14.96
N ILE A 8 28.47 33.23 -13.83
CA ILE A 8 27.72 33.13 -12.57
C ILE A 8 27.32 34.51 -12.04
N LEU A 9 28.27 35.49 -12.06
CA LEU A 9 27.98 36.88 -11.66
C LEU A 9 26.97 37.55 -12.58
N TYR A 10 27.05 37.31 -13.89
CA TYR A 10 26.07 37.80 -14.89
C TYR A 10 24.68 37.19 -14.69
N PHE A 11 24.63 35.93 -14.28
CA PHE A 11 23.38 35.25 -13.94
C PHE A 11 22.74 35.87 -12.68
N PHE A 12 23.53 36.16 -11.65
CA PHE A 12 23.05 36.81 -10.42
C PHE A 12 22.57 38.25 -10.62
N GLN A 13 23.18 39.01 -11.55
CA GLN A 13 22.77 40.38 -11.86
C GLN A 13 21.46 40.48 -12.66
N ARG A 14 21.03 39.37 -13.31
CA ARG A 14 19.76 39.28 -14.03
C ARG A 14 18.63 38.60 -13.22
N LEU A 15 18.82 38.35 -11.97
CA LEU A 15 17.78 37.80 -11.10
C LEU A 15 16.64 38.83 -10.91
N ASN A 16 15.76 38.87 -11.89
CA ASN A 16 14.47 39.50 -11.75
C ASN A 16 13.54 38.59 -10.91
N TRP A 17 12.62 39.18 -10.14
CA TRP A 17 11.61 38.46 -9.37
C TRP A 17 10.89 37.37 -10.20
N LEU A 18 10.66 37.60 -11.49
CA LEU A 18 10.10 36.65 -12.46
C LEU A 18 11.01 35.42 -12.66
N ASN A 19 12.34 35.59 -12.73
CA ASN A 19 13.27 34.47 -12.91
C ASN A 19 13.36 33.61 -11.63
N LEU A 20 13.21 34.24 -10.46
CA LEU A 20 13.14 33.52 -9.18
C LEU A 20 11.87 32.68 -9.06
N LEU A 21 10.76 33.24 -9.54
CA LEU A 21 9.46 32.55 -9.59
C LEU A 21 9.48 31.39 -10.59
N ASP A 22 10.12 31.56 -11.75
CA ASP A 22 10.32 30.50 -12.75
C ASP A 22 11.16 29.35 -12.17
N LEU A 23 12.31 29.67 -11.53
CA LEU A 23 13.14 28.67 -10.88
C LEU A 23 12.41 27.93 -9.75
N PHE A 24 11.62 28.63 -8.97
CA PHE A 24 10.78 28.05 -7.93
C PHE A 24 9.73 27.11 -8.53
N LEU A 25 9.08 27.52 -9.61
CA LEU A 25 8.03 26.73 -10.26
C LEU A 25 8.60 25.45 -10.89
N VAL A 26 9.75 25.55 -11.57
CA VAL A 26 10.48 24.39 -12.10
C VAL A 26 10.89 23.44 -10.96
N THR A 27 11.45 23.98 -9.89
CA THR A 27 11.86 23.18 -8.72
C THR A 27 10.66 22.51 -8.06
N ALA A 28 9.53 23.20 -7.93
CA ALA A 28 8.30 22.67 -7.37
C ALA A 28 7.73 21.53 -8.23
N VAL A 29 7.75 21.67 -9.57
CA VAL A 29 7.33 20.62 -10.50
C VAL A 29 8.22 19.39 -10.36
N PHE A 30 9.55 19.57 -10.38
CA PHE A 30 10.49 18.45 -10.19
C PHE A 30 10.31 17.78 -8.83
N TYR A 31 10.14 18.57 -7.77
CA TYR A 31 9.88 18.06 -6.43
C TYR A 31 8.58 17.26 -6.36
N ALA A 32 7.50 17.75 -6.98
CA ALA A 32 6.22 17.05 -7.04
C ALA A 32 6.33 15.71 -7.80
N VAL A 33 7.07 15.68 -8.91
CA VAL A 33 7.33 14.47 -9.69
C VAL A 33 8.15 13.47 -8.86
N LEU A 34 9.20 13.91 -8.16
CA LEU A 34 10.01 13.06 -7.29
C LEU A 34 9.22 12.51 -6.10
N LEU A 35 8.30 13.31 -5.53
CA LEU A 35 7.40 12.88 -4.46
C LEU A 35 6.42 11.80 -4.94
N LEU A 36 5.91 11.95 -6.17
CA LEU A 36 5.01 10.97 -6.79
C LEU A 36 5.69 9.60 -7.02
N LEU A 37 7.00 9.62 -7.30
CA LEU A 37 7.81 8.43 -7.57
C LEU A 37 8.42 7.81 -6.31
N ARG A 38 8.39 8.49 -5.15
CA ARG A 38 9.17 8.14 -3.96
C ARG A 38 8.87 6.75 -3.38
N ASP A 39 7.63 6.27 -3.47
CA ASP A 39 7.18 5.07 -2.76
C ASP A 39 7.04 3.84 -3.69
N THR A 40 7.68 3.86 -4.87
CA THR A 40 7.58 2.76 -5.83
C THR A 40 8.89 2.00 -5.97
N GLN A 41 8.83 0.69 -6.24
CA GLN A 41 9.98 -0.14 -6.65
C GLN A 41 10.70 0.44 -7.88
N THR A 42 10.05 1.31 -8.60
CA THR A 42 10.47 2.08 -9.75
C THR A 42 11.69 2.95 -9.49
N VAL A 43 11.83 3.55 -8.29
CA VAL A 43 13.01 4.36 -7.92
C VAL A 43 14.28 3.52 -7.92
N VAL A 44 14.20 2.27 -7.49
CA VAL A 44 15.35 1.35 -7.49
C VAL A 44 15.77 1.03 -8.93
N MET A 45 14.79 0.75 -9.81
CA MET A 45 15.06 0.52 -11.24
C MET A 45 15.65 1.76 -11.92
N LEU A 46 15.10 2.96 -11.63
CA LEU A 46 15.58 4.21 -12.21
C LEU A 46 17.05 4.49 -11.79
N ARG A 47 17.38 4.25 -10.52
CA ARG A 47 18.78 4.35 -10.05
C ARG A 47 19.69 3.37 -10.78
N GLY A 48 19.23 2.14 -11.02
CA GLY A 48 19.97 1.13 -11.78
C GLY A 48 20.23 1.56 -13.23
N VAL A 49 19.21 2.04 -13.92
CA VAL A 49 19.33 2.55 -15.30
C VAL A 49 20.26 3.76 -15.37
N LEU A 50 20.10 4.72 -14.45
CA LEU A 50 20.95 5.91 -14.38
C LEU A 50 22.42 5.54 -14.13
N PHE A 51 22.67 4.66 -13.17
CA PHE A 51 24.02 4.15 -12.88
C PHE A 51 24.63 3.47 -14.10
N PHE A 52 23.86 2.65 -14.82
CA PHE A 52 24.33 1.95 -16.00
C PHE A 52 24.66 2.92 -17.15
N VAL A 53 23.85 3.93 -17.39
CA VAL A 53 24.10 4.99 -18.42
C VAL A 53 25.34 5.78 -18.07
N ILE A 54 25.51 6.20 -16.80
CA ILE A 54 26.69 6.93 -16.33
C ILE A 54 27.94 6.06 -16.50
N LEU A 55 27.89 4.78 -16.11
CA LEU A 55 29.00 3.84 -16.22
C LEU A 55 29.43 3.67 -17.68
N LEU A 56 28.46 3.47 -18.61
CA LEU A 56 28.74 3.35 -20.03
C LEU A 56 29.36 4.61 -20.62
N THR A 57 28.86 5.80 -20.21
CA THR A 57 29.37 7.09 -20.68
C THR A 57 30.79 7.34 -20.19
N LEU A 58 31.06 7.02 -18.89
CA LEU A 58 32.40 7.09 -18.32
C LEU A 58 33.37 6.13 -19.04
N LEU A 59 32.95 4.90 -19.27
CA LEU A 59 33.81 3.90 -19.93
C LEU A 59 34.19 4.35 -21.36
N THR A 60 33.25 4.93 -22.12
CA THR A 60 33.52 5.49 -23.45
C THR A 60 34.42 6.72 -23.45
N SER A 61 34.41 7.48 -22.32
CA SER A 61 35.26 8.65 -22.17
C SER A 61 36.73 8.32 -21.86
N PHE A 62 36.98 7.22 -21.16
CA PHE A 62 38.33 6.81 -20.78
C PHE A 62 39.03 5.92 -21.82
N ILE A 63 38.27 5.16 -22.61
CA ILE A 63 38.81 4.20 -23.55
C ILE A 63 38.33 4.54 -24.96
N ASN A 64 39.25 4.91 -25.85
CA ASN A 64 38.95 5.23 -27.25
C ASN A 64 38.69 3.92 -28.05
N LEU A 65 37.50 3.36 -27.92
CA LEU A 65 37.03 2.20 -28.67
C LEU A 65 35.93 2.64 -29.67
N PRO A 66 36.24 2.81 -30.96
CA PRO A 66 35.28 3.36 -31.93
C PRO A 66 33.98 2.57 -32.04
N ALA A 67 34.08 1.24 -32.09
CA ALA A 67 32.93 0.34 -32.20
C ALA A 67 32.04 0.39 -30.96
N PHE A 68 32.65 0.42 -29.76
CA PHE A 68 31.94 0.52 -28.50
C PHE A 68 31.27 1.89 -28.32
N SER A 69 31.96 2.96 -28.69
CA SER A 69 31.40 4.31 -28.68
C SER A 69 30.21 4.46 -29.65
N TRP A 70 30.28 3.82 -30.81
CA TRP A 70 29.16 3.78 -31.73
C TRP A 70 27.96 3.03 -31.15
N LEU A 71 28.19 1.85 -30.53
CA LEU A 71 27.17 1.06 -29.89
C LEU A 71 26.46 1.87 -28.77
N VAL A 72 27.23 2.49 -27.88
CA VAL A 72 26.68 3.30 -26.77
C VAL A 72 25.87 4.50 -27.29
N LYS A 73 26.38 5.20 -28.30
CA LYS A 73 25.67 6.33 -28.93
C LYS A 73 24.34 5.91 -29.59
N THR A 74 24.22 4.65 -30.00
CA THR A 74 22.99 4.12 -30.60
C THR A 74 22.02 3.57 -29.52
N VAL A 75 22.55 2.87 -28.51
CA VAL A 75 21.74 2.20 -27.49
C VAL A 75 21.20 3.17 -26.44
N VAL A 76 21.99 4.18 -26.03
CA VAL A 76 21.55 5.13 -25.00
C VAL A 76 20.29 5.92 -25.39
N PRO A 77 20.17 6.48 -26.60
CA PRO A 77 18.91 7.10 -27.04
C PRO A 77 17.73 6.12 -27.09
N ALA A 78 17.96 4.88 -27.55
CA ALA A 78 16.92 3.84 -27.56
C ALA A 78 16.43 3.52 -26.16
N LEU A 79 17.32 3.42 -25.17
CA LEU A 79 16.97 3.27 -23.76
C LEU A 79 16.14 4.44 -23.22
N LEU A 80 16.47 5.68 -23.62
CA LEU A 80 15.69 6.87 -23.23
C LEU A 80 14.24 6.80 -23.73
N PHE A 81 14.00 6.24 -24.91
CA PHE A 81 12.64 6.00 -25.42
C PHE A 81 11.95 4.82 -24.74
N ALA A 82 12.69 3.81 -24.28
CA ALA A 82 12.13 2.67 -23.56
C ALA A 82 11.68 3.03 -22.14
N VAL A 83 12.33 4.00 -21.50
CA VAL A 83 12.01 4.45 -20.13
C VAL A 83 10.53 4.83 -19.98
N PRO A 84 9.93 5.74 -20.74
CA PRO A 84 8.51 6.10 -20.62
C PRO A 84 7.56 4.90 -20.80
N VAL A 85 7.92 3.95 -21.66
CA VAL A 85 7.12 2.73 -21.91
C VAL A 85 7.15 1.81 -20.70
N ILE A 86 8.33 1.60 -20.12
CA ILE A 86 8.51 0.79 -18.91
C ILE A 86 7.79 1.43 -17.73
N PHE A 87 7.80 2.77 -17.64
CA PHE A 87 7.15 3.53 -16.55
C PHE A 87 5.68 3.90 -16.84
N ALA A 88 5.11 3.47 -17.97
CA ALA A 88 3.71 3.75 -18.31
C ALA A 88 2.72 3.33 -17.20
N PRO A 89 2.82 2.15 -16.54
CA PRO A 89 1.92 1.77 -15.46
C PRO A 89 2.05 2.69 -14.24
N GLU A 90 3.25 3.16 -13.90
CA GLU A 90 3.50 4.06 -12.78
C GLU A 90 2.97 5.46 -13.05
N ILE A 91 3.17 5.97 -14.27
CA ILE A 91 2.61 7.25 -14.73
C ILE A 91 1.09 7.19 -14.65
N ARG A 92 0.48 6.09 -15.10
CA ARG A 92 -0.95 5.87 -15.02
C ARG A 92 -1.45 5.89 -13.57
N ARG A 93 -0.81 5.12 -12.67
CA ARG A 93 -1.13 5.11 -11.23
C ARG A 93 -0.97 6.50 -10.60
N GLY A 94 0.08 7.25 -10.99
CA GLY A 94 0.30 8.62 -10.53
C GLY A 94 -0.81 9.57 -10.98
N LEU A 95 -1.23 9.50 -12.25
CA LEU A 95 -2.34 10.29 -12.79
C LEU A 95 -3.68 9.92 -12.16
N GLU A 96 -3.92 8.63 -11.88
CA GLU A 96 -5.11 8.18 -11.15
C GLU A 96 -5.14 8.75 -9.73
N LYS A 97 -4.00 8.76 -9.01
CA LYS A 97 -3.88 9.39 -7.67
C LYS A 97 -4.17 10.89 -7.73
N LEU A 98 -3.63 11.60 -8.74
CA LEU A 98 -3.89 13.03 -8.96
C LEU A 98 -5.35 13.30 -9.33
N GLY A 99 -5.94 12.48 -10.19
CA GLY A 99 -7.35 12.58 -10.58
C GLY A 99 -8.31 12.34 -9.39
N ARG A 100 -7.96 11.40 -8.51
CA ARG A 100 -8.72 11.15 -7.27
C ARG A 100 -8.50 12.22 -6.18
N ALA A 101 -7.37 12.92 -6.19
CA ALA A 101 -7.04 14.02 -5.27
C ALA A 101 -7.61 15.37 -5.71
N GLY A 102 -8.37 15.41 -6.82
CA GLY A 102 -8.93 16.63 -7.38
C GLY A 102 -9.69 17.49 -6.35
N PRO A 103 -9.81 18.81 -6.60
CA PRO A 103 -10.36 19.81 -5.68
C PRO A 103 -11.79 19.50 -5.22
N TYR A 104 -12.43 18.51 -5.79
CA TYR A 104 -13.78 18.05 -5.44
C TYR A 104 -13.90 17.53 -3.99
N LYS A 105 -12.81 16.97 -3.42
CA LYS A 105 -12.80 16.52 -2.00
C LYS A 105 -12.67 17.65 -0.99
N LEU A 106 -12.23 18.84 -1.39
CA LEU A 106 -12.07 19.99 -0.49
C LEU A 106 -13.39 20.74 -0.23
N PHE A 107 -14.43 20.53 -1.05
CA PHE A 107 -15.68 21.28 -0.96
C PHE A 107 -16.88 20.52 -0.37
N ILE A 108 -16.77 19.20 -0.16
CA ILE A 108 -17.88 18.43 0.39
C ILE A 108 -17.61 18.14 1.88
N ARG A 109 -18.39 18.76 2.72
CA ARG A 109 -18.57 18.52 4.16
C ARG A 109 -19.18 17.12 4.40
N GLN A 110 -18.41 16.06 4.03
CA GLN A 110 -18.86 14.66 4.04
C GLN A 110 -18.49 13.88 5.33
N ASN A 111 -17.93 14.56 6.35
CA ASN A 111 -17.33 13.84 7.49
C ASN A 111 -18.36 13.06 8.33
N PHE A 112 -19.61 13.54 8.46
CA PHE A 112 -20.59 12.88 9.34
C PHE A 112 -21.24 11.62 8.76
N VAL A 113 -21.51 11.59 7.45
CA VAL A 113 -22.12 10.41 6.79
C VAL A 113 -21.09 9.30 6.61
N GLN A 114 -19.85 9.66 6.32
CA GLN A 114 -18.74 8.72 6.13
C GLN A 114 -18.37 8.03 7.46
N ASP A 115 -18.37 8.75 8.58
CA ASP A 115 -18.08 8.16 9.89
C ASP A 115 -19.13 7.11 10.31
N GLN A 116 -20.40 7.35 10.05
CA GLN A 116 -21.45 6.37 10.34
C GLN A 116 -21.34 5.12 9.46
N GLN A 117 -21.04 5.27 8.19
CA GLN A 117 -20.87 4.14 7.27
C GLN A 117 -19.64 3.28 7.65
N ILE A 118 -18.54 3.91 8.04
CA ILE A 118 -17.34 3.22 8.52
C ILE A 118 -17.67 2.41 9.79
N GLN A 119 -18.37 3.03 10.76
CA GLN A 119 -18.78 2.34 11.98
C GLN A 119 -19.69 1.14 11.69
N GLN A 120 -20.65 1.27 10.78
CA GLN A 120 -21.52 0.16 10.37
C GLN A 120 -20.73 -0.96 9.71
N THR A 121 -19.76 -0.63 8.85
CA THR A 121 -18.88 -1.61 8.20
C THR A 121 -18.04 -2.35 9.21
N ILE A 122 -17.40 -1.65 10.15
CA ILE A 122 -16.59 -2.26 11.22
C ILE A 122 -17.46 -3.17 12.08
N HIS A 123 -18.61 -2.67 12.54
CA HIS A 123 -19.55 -3.46 13.33
C HIS A 123 -20.03 -4.71 12.57
N GLY A 124 -20.30 -4.57 11.27
CA GLY A 124 -20.66 -5.71 10.39
C GLY A 124 -19.56 -6.78 10.32
N VAL A 125 -18.30 -6.35 10.14
CA VAL A 125 -17.14 -7.25 10.12
C VAL A 125 -16.92 -7.93 11.47
N VAL A 126 -16.96 -7.17 12.57
CA VAL A 126 -16.76 -7.70 13.94
C VAL A 126 -17.85 -8.71 14.29
N THR A 127 -19.11 -8.39 14.04
CA THR A 127 -20.23 -9.28 14.28
C THR A 127 -20.13 -10.57 13.45
N ALA A 128 -19.78 -10.46 12.17
CA ALA A 128 -19.53 -11.62 11.33
C ALA A 128 -18.37 -12.48 11.86
N ALA A 129 -17.24 -11.85 12.18
CA ALA A 129 -16.07 -12.55 12.70
C ALA A 129 -16.38 -13.31 14.01
N ALA A 130 -17.14 -12.71 14.93
CA ALA A 130 -17.59 -13.36 16.15
C ALA A 130 -18.48 -14.59 15.89
N ARG A 131 -19.44 -14.46 14.99
CA ARG A 131 -20.36 -15.56 14.62
C ARG A 131 -19.63 -16.68 13.86
N LEU A 132 -18.68 -16.35 13.00
CA LEU A 132 -17.83 -17.31 12.29
C LEU A 132 -16.90 -18.03 13.27
N SER A 133 -16.31 -17.29 14.22
CA SER A 133 -15.49 -17.83 15.31
C SER A 133 -16.23 -18.87 16.14
N ALA A 134 -17.44 -18.55 16.57
CA ALA A 134 -18.29 -19.46 17.37
C ALA A 134 -18.65 -20.76 16.63
N ARG A 135 -18.68 -20.72 15.29
CA ARG A 135 -18.98 -21.87 14.42
C ARG A 135 -17.72 -22.55 13.87
N GLN A 136 -16.54 -22.02 14.17
CA GLN A 136 -15.26 -22.45 13.59
C GLN A 136 -15.26 -22.43 12.05
N HIS A 137 -15.98 -21.48 11.47
CA HIS A 137 -15.95 -21.25 10.02
C HIS A 137 -14.78 -20.33 9.70
N GLY A 138 -13.86 -20.80 8.86
CA GLY A 138 -12.70 -20.02 8.44
C GLY A 138 -13.08 -18.84 7.56
N ALA A 139 -12.47 -17.68 7.81
CA ALA A 139 -12.68 -16.48 7.02
C ALA A 139 -11.38 -15.70 6.82
N LEU A 140 -11.30 -14.99 5.69
CA LEU A 140 -10.27 -14.01 5.40
C LEU A 140 -10.93 -12.75 4.84
N ILE A 141 -10.95 -11.68 5.62
CA ILE A 141 -11.56 -10.40 5.26
C ILE A 141 -10.44 -9.37 5.12
N VAL A 142 -10.31 -8.77 3.95
CA VAL A 142 -9.31 -7.77 3.61
C VAL A 142 -9.99 -6.41 3.48
N ILE A 143 -9.61 -5.45 4.29
CA ILE A 143 -10.17 -4.11 4.27
C ILE A 143 -9.13 -3.19 3.64
N GLN A 144 -9.46 -2.66 2.47
CA GLN A 144 -8.59 -1.76 1.71
C GLN A 144 -8.43 -0.44 2.44
N ARG A 145 -7.22 0.10 2.43
CA ARG A 145 -6.92 1.44 2.93
C ARG A 145 -6.51 2.37 1.78
N ARG A 146 -5.23 2.63 1.63
CA ARG A 146 -4.68 3.55 0.61
C ARG A 146 -4.23 2.83 -0.64
N ASP A 147 -3.66 1.63 -0.46
CA ASP A 147 -3.16 0.83 -1.57
C ASP A 147 -4.32 0.25 -2.36
N ASN A 148 -4.19 0.27 -3.69
CA ASN A 148 -5.20 -0.29 -4.56
C ASN A 148 -5.10 -1.83 -4.59
N LEU A 149 -6.23 -2.51 -4.39
CA LEU A 149 -6.34 -3.97 -4.41
C LEU A 149 -7.00 -4.50 -5.70
N ASP A 150 -7.17 -3.69 -6.74
CA ASP A 150 -7.85 -4.07 -7.98
C ASP A 150 -7.27 -5.34 -8.63
N ASP A 151 -5.96 -5.55 -8.54
CA ASP A 151 -5.31 -6.74 -9.10
C ASP A 151 -5.78 -8.02 -8.39
N TYR A 152 -6.00 -7.96 -7.07
CA TYR A 152 -6.55 -9.08 -6.30
C TYR A 152 -8.06 -9.24 -6.50
N VAL A 153 -8.81 -8.13 -6.60
CA VAL A 153 -10.25 -8.11 -6.91
C VAL A 153 -10.55 -8.83 -8.23
N ARG A 154 -9.67 -8.71 -9.22
CA ARG A 154 -9.84 -9.39 -10.53
C ARG A 154 -9.72 -10.90 -10.45
N THR A 155 -9.11 -11.44 -9.41
CA THR A 155 -8.97 -12.89 -9.23
C THR A 155 -10.22 -13.54 -8.66
N GLY A 156 -11.12 -12.75 -8.07
CA GLY A 156 -12.34 -13.21 -7.42
C GLY A 156 -13.62 -12.91 -8.18
N VAL A 157 -14.73 -13.16 -7.52
CA VAL A 157 -16.09 -12.89 -8.00
C VAL A 157 -16.54 -11.52 -7.50
N ARG A 158 -16.87 -10.59 -8.41
CA ARG A 158 -17.37 -9.25 -8.06
C ARG A 158 -18.79 -9.32 -7.50
N LEU A 159 -19.00 -8.65 -6.37
CA LEU A 159 -20.30 -8.60 -5.68
C LEU A 159 -20.87 -7.19 -5.61
N ASN A 160 -20.05 -6.19 -5.29
CA ASN A 160 -20.44 -4.78 -5.10
C ASN A 160 -21.64 -4.61 -4.15
N ALA A 161 -21.62 -5.31 -3.02
CA ALA A 161 -22.70 -5.37 -2.05
C ALA A 161 -22.35 -4.66 -0.75
N SER A 162 -23.35 -4.16 -0.01
CA SER A 162 -23.15 -3.58 1.31
C SER A 162 -22.57 -4.59 2.30
N VAL A 163 -21.71 -4.14 3.19
CA VAL A 163 -21.15 -4.99 4.25
C VAL A 163 -22.21 -5.26 5.30
N THR A 164 -22.70 -6.50 5.34
CA THR A 164 -23.60 -6.98 6.39
C THR A 164 -23.06 -8.27 6.99
N PRO A 165 -23.32 -8.52 8.30
CA PRO A 165 -22.89 -9.76 8.94
C PRO A 165 -23.46 -10.99 8.23
N GLU A 166 -24.71 -10.93 7.79
CA GLU A 166 -25.43 -12.02 7.13
C GLU A 166 -24.77 -12.39 5.80
N LEU A 167 -24.39 -11.40 5.00
CA LEU A 167 -23.69 -11.63 3.72
C LEU A 167 -22.31 -12.25 3.93
N LEU A 168 -21.53 -11.75 4.90
CA LEU A 168 -20.24 -12.32 5.25
C LEU A 168 -20.35 -13.76 5.74
N LEU A 169 -21.35 -14.05 6.58
CA LEU A 169 -21.64 -15.41 7.03
C LEU A 169 -22.01 -16.34 5.88
N GLN A 170 -22.77 -15.85 4.90
CA GLN A 170 -23.16 -16.62 3.72
C GLN A 170 -21.96 -16.88 2.80
N ILE A 171 -21.10 -15.89 2.60
CA ILE A 171 -19.89 -16.03 1.78
C ILE A 171 -18.96 -17.09 2.39
N PHE A 172 -18.71 -17.03 3.69
CA PHE A 172 -17.78 -17.95 4.37
C PHE A 172 -18.45 -19.23 4.88
N TYR A 173 -19.68 -19.50 4.44
CA TYR A 173 -20.32 -20.78 4.76
C TYR A 173 -19.54 -21.93 4.08
N PRO A 174 -19.13 -22.98 4.82
CA PRO A 174 -18.31 -24.05 4.27
C PRO A 174 -18.95 -24.73 3.05
N ASN A 175 -18.11 -25.18 2.13
CA ASN A 175 -18.51 -25.88 0.89
C ASN A 175 -19.38 -25.06 -0.09
N THR A 176 -19.36 -23.72 0.02
CA THR A 176 -19.99 -22.84 -0.98
C THR A 176 -18.93 -22.32 -1.99
N PRO A 177 -19.33 -21.92 -3.20
CA PRO A 177 -18.36 -21.44 -4.21
C PRO A 177 -17.54 -20.22 -3.83
N LEU A 178 -18.01 -19.40 -2.87
CA LEU A 178 -17.38 -18.14 -2.49
C LEU A 178 -16.51 -18.23 -1.24
N HIS A 179 -16.52 -19.35 -0.51
CA HIS A 179 -15.87 -19.46 0.81
C HIS A 179 -14.34 -19.61 0.74
N ASP A 180 -13.82 -20.08 -0.40
CA ASP A 180 -12.39 -20.26 -0.59
C ASP A 180 -11.77 -18.97 -1.15
N GLY A 181 -10.85 -18.39 -0.40
CA GLY A 181 -10.21 -17.10 -0.70
C GLY A 181 -10.58 -15.98 0.26
N ALA A 182 -10.34 -14.76 -0.17
CA ALA A 182 -10.59 -13.56 0.62
C ALA A 182 -11.82 -12.79 0.14
N VAL A 183 -12.49 -12.12 1.08
CA VAL A 183 -13.41 -11.01 0.79
C VAL A 183 -12.63 -9.71 0.82
N ILE A 184 -12.78 -8.88 -0.20
CA ILE A 184 -12.18 -7.54 -0.25
C ILE A 184 -13.26 -6.50 -0.05
N ILE A 185 -13.04 -5.62 0.95
CA ILE A 185 -13.92 -4.50 1.30
C ILE A 185 -13.21 -3.21 0.90
N THR A 186 -13.89 -2.38 0.10
CA THR A 186 -13.41 -1.05 -0.32
C THR A 186 -14.57 -0.06 -0.17
N ASP A 187 -14.32 1.10 0.40
CA ASP A 187 -15.31 2.18 0.54
C ASP A 187 -16.66 1.69 1.11
N ASN A 188 -16.64 0.83 2.13
CA ASN A 188 -17.79 0.24 2.82
C ASN A 188 -18.62 -0.76 1.99
N LEU A 189 -18.08 -1.26 0.88
CA LEU A 189 -18.70 -2.29 0.05
C LEU A 189 -17.83 -3.54 0.00
N ILE A 190 -18.47 -4.71 0.00
CA ILE A 190 -17.84 -5.96 -0.41
C ILE A 190 -17.70 -5.90 -1.94
N VAL A 191 -16.51 -5.61 -2.43
CA VAL A 191 -16.24 -5.48 -3.86
C VAL A 191 -16.19 -6.85 -4.53
N ALA A 192 -15.49 -7.80 -3.90
CA ALA A 192 -15.35 -9.16 -4.42
C ALA A 192 -15.17 -10.18 -3.29
N ALA A 193 -15.47 -11.43 -3.59
CA ALA A 193 -15.21 -12.60 -2.75
C ALA A 193 -14.41 -13.66 -3.51
N SER A 194 -13.93 -14.69 -2.81
CA SER A 194 -13.07 -15.74 -3.38
C SER A 194 -11.80 -15.17 -4.07
N CYS A 195 -11.25 -14.08 -3.53
CA CYS A 195 -10.05 -13.45 -4.08
C CYS A 195 -8.79 -14.19 -3.64
N VAL A 196 -7.84 -14.35 -4.57
CA VAL A 196 -6.53 -14.97 -4.30
C VAL A 196 -5.60 -13.90 -3.75
N MET A 197 -5.08 -14.16 -2.53
CA MET A 197 -4.18 -13.22 -1.84
C MET A 197 -2.75 -13.81 -1.79
N PRO A 198 -1.72 -12.93 -1.73
CA PRO A 198 -0.35 -13.37 -1.62
C PRO A 198 -0.10 -14.09 -0.30
N LEU A 199 0.69 -15.16 -0.35
CA LEU A 199 1.09 -15.91 0.83
C LEU A 199 2.42 -15.36 1.37
N SER A 200 2.50 -15.13 2.69
CA SER A 200 3.77 -14.80 3.32
C SER A 200 4.80 -15.91 3.16
N ALA A 201 6.01 -15.52 2.76
CA ALA A 201 7.17 -16.40 2.66
C ALA A 201 7.96 -16.47 3.98
N SER A 202 7.74 -15.55 4.92
CA SER A 202 8.54 -15.39 6.14
C SER A 202 8.48 -16.57 7.11
N GLY A 203 7.46 -17.43 7.02
CA GLY A 203 7.33 -18.63 7.85
C GLY A 203 7.98 -19.91 7.33
N ILE A 204 8.56 -19.90 6.10
CA ILE A 204 9.08 -21.13 5.47
C ILE A 204 10.51 -21.43 5.92
N LEU A 205 11.30 -20.41 6.28
CA LEU A 205 12.75 -20.52 6.52
C LEU A 205 13.16 -20.67 7.99
N THR A 206 12.26 -20.46 8.95
CA THR A 206 12.58 -20.54 10.37
C THR A 206 11.77 -21.62 11.09
N ARG A 207 12.38 -22.28 12.10
CA ARG A 207 11.72 -23.25 12.99
C ARG A 207 10.68 -22.63 13.93
N SER A 208 10.11 -21.49 13.59
CA SER A 208 9.16 -20.75 14.44
C SER A 208 7.77 -21.39 14.45
N PRO A 209 6.95 -21.14 15.50
CA PRO A 209 5.58 -21.65 15.66
C PRO A 209 4.65 -21.27 14.49
N GLU A 210 5.08 -20.36 13.64
CA GLU A 210 4.40 -19.90 12.42
C GLU A 210 4.27 -20.98 11.34
N ARG A 211 5.07 -22.08 11.41
CA ARG A 211 4.92 -23.27 10.56
C ARG A 211 3.56 -23.96 10.72
N GLN A 212 2.83 -23.70 11.79
CA GLN A 212 1.49 -24.25 12.05
C GLN A 212 0.37 -23.30 11.60
N MET A 213 0.69 -22.21 10.91
CA MET A 213 -0.33 -21.31 10.38
C MET A 213 -1.03 -21.93 9.16
N GLY A 214 -2.36 -22.01 9.20
CA GLY A 214 -3.19 -22.36 8.05
C GLY A 214 -3.02 -21.34 6.89
N LEU A 215 -3.45 -21.74 5.69
CA LEU A 215 -3.31 -20.94 4.46
C LEU A 215 -3.90 -19.53 4.60
N ARG A 216 -5.08 -19.38 5.25
CA ARG A 216 -5.71 -18.06 5.46
C ARG A 216 -4.88 -17.13 6.33
N HIS A 217 -4.20 -17.65 7.36
CA HIS A 217 -3.29 -16.83 8.18
C HIS A 217 -2.06 -16.39 7.40
N ARG A 218 -1.50 -17.30 6.57
CA ARG A 218 -0.37 -16.96 5.70
C ARG A 218 -0.76 -15.95 4.63
N ALA A 219 -1.97 -16.05 4.08
CA ALA A 219 -2.52 -15.09 3.14
C ALA A 219 -2.74 -13.71 3.79
N ALA A 220 -3.27 -13.68 5.01
CA ALA A 220 -3.43 -12.44 5.76
C ALA A 220 -2.10 -11.74 6.01
N LEU A 221 -1.10 -12.49 6.46
CA LEU A 221 0.24 -11.95 6.70
C LEU A 221 0.88 -11.47 5.39
N GLY A 222 0.86 -12.28 4.32
CA GLY A 222 1.40 -11.90 3.02
C GLY A 222 0.72 -10.67 2.41
N THR A 223 -0.60 -10.55 2.55
CA THR A 223 -1.33 -9.34 2.15
C THR A 223 -0.85 -8.11 2.93
N SER A 224 -0.67 -8.25 4.24
CA SER A 224 -0.21 -7.15 5.10
C SER A 224 1.27 -6.79 4.92
N GLU A 225 2.07 -7.69 4.34
CA GLU A 225 3.47 -7.44 3.91
C GLU A 225 3.51 -6.69 2.58
N ALA A 226 2.60 -7.02 1.66
CA ALA A 226 2.57 -6.49 0.30
C ALA A 226 1.80 -5.16 0.18
N THR A 227 0.88 -4.88 1.12
CA THR A 227 -0.04 -3.72 1.07
C THR A 227 -0.25 -3.12 2.46
N ASP A 228 -0.83 -1.92 2.52
CA ASP A 228 -1.25 -1.28 3.77
C ASP A 228 -2.65 -1.71 4.22
N ALA A 229 -3.24 -2.73 3.60
CA ALA A 229 -4.55 -3.27 3.94
C ALA A 229 -4.56 -3.87 5.34
N ILE A 230 -5.74 -3.87 5.97
CA ILE A 230 -5.98 -4.55 7.22
C ILE A 230 -6.67 -5.88 6.91
N THR A 231 -6.14 -6.96 7.46
CA THR A 231 -6.69 -8.30 7.22
C THR A 231 -7.20 -8.91 8.52
N VAL A 232 -8.45 -9.35 8.53
CA VAL A 232 -9.08 -10.09 9.63
C VAL A 232 -9.20 -11.55 9.25
N VAL A 233 -8.74 -12.45 10.12
CA VAL A 233 -8.75 -13.90 9.89
C VAL A 233 -9.50 -14.60 11.01
N VAL A 234 -10.36 -15.53 10.64
CA VAL A 234 -10.97 -16.50 11.56
C VAL A 234 -10.41 -17.89 11.24
N SER A 235 -9.89 -18.58 12.24
CA SER A 235 -9.32 -19.92 12.10
C SER A 235 -10.41 -20.98 11.99
N GLU A 236 -10.34 -21.84 10.99
CA GLU A 236 -11.23 -23.02 10.90
C GLU A 236 -10.99 -24.05 12.00
N GLN A 237 -9.74 -24.17 12.45
CA GLN A 237 -9.35 -25.20 13.41
C GLN A 237 -9.67 -24.82 14.86
N THR A 238 -9.51 -23.53 15.18
CA THR A 238 -9.58 -23.06 16.57
C THR A 238 -10.68 -22.03 16.83
N GLY A 239 -11.29 -21.50 15.77
CA GLY A 239 -12.21 -20.37 15.85
C GLY A 239 -11.52 -19.05 16.25
N SER A 240 -10.21 -19.04 16.49
CA SER A 240 -9.52 -17.82 16.96
C SER A 240 -9.54 -16.73 15.90
N ILE A 241 -9.85 -15.50 16.34
CA ILE A 241 -9.81 -14.29 15.49
C ILE A 241 -8.41 -13.69 15.58
N SER A 242 -7.88 -13.30 14.43
CA SER A 242 -6.59 -12.62 14.30
C SER A 242 -6.69 -11.43 13.36
N ILE A 243 -5.83 -10.44 13.54
CA ILE A 243 -5.68 -9.30 12.64
C ILE A 243 -4.23 -9.19 12.18
N ALA A 244 -4.01 -8.90 10.89
CA ALA A 244 -2.66 -8.61 10.39
C ALA A 244 -2.60 -7.24 9.71
N HIS A 245 -1.49 -6.53 9.93
CA HIS A 245 -1.19 -5.23 9.35
C HIS A 245 0.32 -4.97 9.38
N ASN A 246 0.89 -4.41 8.30
CA ASN A 246 2.32 -4.09 8.15
C ASN A 246 3.24 -5.28 8.50
N GLY A 247 2.92 -6.48 8.01
CA GLY A 247 3.73 -7.68 8.22
C GLY A 247 3.70 -8.22 9.66
N ARG A 248 2.77 -7.76 10.50
CA ARG A 248 2.60 -8.22 11.88
C ARG A 248 1.20 -8.75 12.13
N MET A 249 1.09 -9.79 12.93
CA MET A 249 -0.19 -10.41 13.26
C MET A 249 -0.42 -10.44 14.77
N ILE A 250 -1.59 -9.97 15.20
CA ILE A 250 -2.10 -10.12 16.57
C ILE A 250 -3.13 -11.25 16.54
N ARG A 251 -2.95 -12.23 17.44
CA ARG A 251 -3.78 -13.43 17.49
C ARG A 251 -4.67 -13.45 18.73
N ARG A 252 -5.70 -14.30 18.69
CA ARG A 252 -6.61 -14.56 19.81
C ARG A 252 -7.29 -13.30 20.32
N LEU A 253 -7.86 -12.56 19.38
CA LEU A 253 -8.65 -11.38 19.69
C LEU A 253 -10.08 -11.80 20.07
N ASP A 254 -10.63 -11.13 21.07
CA ASP A 254 -12.07 -11.08 21.31
C ASP A 254 -12.71 -10.01 20.41
N SER A 255 -14.04 -10.00 20.36
CA SER A 255 -14.79 -9.08 19.48
C SER A 255 -14.58 -7.61 19.86
N GLU A 256 -14.48 -7.31 21.15
CA GLU A 256 -14.30 -5.94 21.63
C GLU A 256 -12.92 -5.39 21.24
N ARG A 257 -11.86 -6.18 21.43
CA ARG A 257 -10.50 -5.81 21.01
C ARG A 257 -10.39 -5.67 19.51
N LEU A 258 -11.05 -6.55 18.74
CA LEU A 258 -11.09 -6.44 17.28
C LEU A 258 -11.74 -5.13 16.85
N GLU A 259 -12.90 -4.77 17.44
CA GLU A 259 -13.61 -3.52 17.16
C GLU A 259 -12.75 -2.30 17.48
N ASN A 260 -12.16 -2.26 18.67
CA ASN A 260 -11.28 -1.18 19.10
C ASN A 260 -10.07 -0.99 18.18
N ILE A 261 -9.45 -2.08 17.74
CA ILE A 261 -8.32 -2.03 16.80
C ILE A 261 -8.80 -1.51 15.44
N LEU A 262 -9.89 -2.03 14.88
CA LEU A 262 -10.42 -1.58 13.60
C LEU A 262 -10.84 -0.11 13.65
N MET A 263 -11.52 0.32 14.71
CA MET A 263 -11.89 1.72 14.91
C MET A 263 -10.66 2.64 14.97
N ALA A 264 -9.60 2.23 15.68
CA ALA A 264 -8.36 3.00 15.77
C ALA A 264 -7.68 3.23 14.41
N PHE A 265 -7.86 2.32 13.46
CA PHE A 265 -7.33 2.48 12.10
C PHE A 265 -8.13 3.47 11.24
N TYR A 266 -9.42 3.66 11.53
CA TYR A 266 -10.34 4.45 10.71
C TYR A 266 -10.74 5.79 11.33
N GLN A 267 -10.63 5.96 12.66
CA GLN A 267 -10.84 7.28 13.26
C GLN A 267 -9.66 8.19 12.96
N PRO A 268 -9.87 9.35 12.31
CA PRO A 268 -8.87 10.41 12.33
C PRO A 268 -8.67 10.80 13.79
N SER A 269 -7.42 10.92 14.25
CA SER A 269 -7.11 11.36 15.61
C SER A 269 -7.85 12.67 15.91
N LYS A 270 -8.77 12.65 16.86
CA LYS A 270 -9.53 13.83 17.32
C LYS A 270 -8.66 14.89 18.01
N ASN A 271 -7.37 14.60 18.19
CA ASN A 271 -6.38 15.52 18.73
C ASN A 271 -5.51 16.05 17.59
N GLU A 272 -5.82 17.26 17.13
CA GLU A 272 -4.99 18.09 16.26
C GLU A 272 -3.66 18.48 16.97
N GLY A 273 -2.83 17.54 17.35
CA GLY A 273 -1.56 17.80 18.03
C GLY A 273 -0.52 16.69 17.86
N GLU A 274 -0.94 15.44 17.74
CA GLU A 274 -0.01 14.36 17.48
C GLU A 274 -0.56 13.41 16.43
N PRO A 275 0.19 13.10 15.36
CA PRO A 275 -0.23 12.10 14.39
C PRO A 275 -0.32 10.74 15.10
N PHE A 276 -1.52 10.17 15.20
CA PHE A 276 -1.74 8.81 15.68
C PHE A 276 -0.85 7.86 14.85
N LYS A 277 0.16 7.30 15.51
CA LYS A 277 1.04 6.29 14.93
C LYS A 277 0.47 4.92 15.29
N PRO A 278 -0.21 4.21 14.38
CA PRO A 278 -0.74 2.86 14.63
C PRO A 278 0.36 1.91 15.14
N ALA A 279 1.61 2.16 14.72
CA ALA A 279 2.78 1.43 15.19
C ALA A 279 2.99 1.51 16.71
N ASP A 280 2.66 2.62 17.35
CA ASP A 280 2.83 2.80 18.79
C ASP A 280 1.73 2.07 19.59
N TYR A 281 0.52 1.99 19.01
CA TYR A 281 -0.57 1.18 19.58
C TYR A 281 -0.23 -0.32 19.52
N PHE A 282 0.26 -0.79 18.38
CA PHE A 282 0.78 -2.14 18.23
C PHE A 282 1.94 -2.41 19.20
N ARG A 283 2.85 -1.45 19.36
CA ARG A 283 4.00 -1.56 20.26
C ARG A 283 3.56 -1.69 21.74
N ARG A 284 2.57 -0.91 22.18
CA ARG A 284 2.02 -0.98 23.55
C ARG A 284 1.33 -2.32 23.83
N LEU A 285 0.60 -2.89 22.87
CA LEU A 285 -0.04 -4.21 23.02
C LEU A 285 0.97 -5.36 23.18
N PHE A 286 2.20 -5.19 22.65
CA PHE A 286 3.27 -6.20 22.82
C PHE A 286 4.13 -5.99 24.05
N THR A 287 4.17 -4.78 24.64
CA THR A 287 4.98 -4.47 25.82
C THR A 287 4.27 -4.80 27.15
N THR A 288 2.95 -4.75 27.21
CA THR A 288 2.17 -5.08 28.42
C THR A 288 2.14 -6.57 28.79
N ARG A 289 2.71 -7.47 27.94
CA ARG A 289 2.75 -8.92 28.21
C ARG A 289 4.01 -9.38 28.96
N LYS A 290 4.89 -8.49 29.39
CA LYS A 290 6.15 -8.85 30.07
C LYS A 290 6.13 -8.68 31.60
N GLU A 291 5.01 -8.22 32.16
CA GLU A 291 4.93 -7.94 33.60
C GLU A 291 4.06 -8.94 34.39
N ASP A 292 3.49 -9.97 33.71
CA ASP A 292 2.66 -11.01 34.39
C ASP A 292 3.22 -12.45 34.18
N ASP A 293 4.55 -12.64 34.32
CA ASP A 293 5.17 -13.97 34.53
C ASP A 293 6.18 -13.90 35.68
#